data_c1d7d82c13cce1c5249bcca4b370d2c0
#
_entry.id   c1d7d82c13cce1c5249bcca4b370d2c0
#
_cell.length_a   1.000
_cell.length_b   1.000
_cell.length_c   1.000
_cell.angle_alpha   90.00
_cell.angle_beta   90.00
_cell.angle_gamma   90.00
#
_symmetry.space_group_name_H-M   'P 1'
#
loop_
_entity.id
_entity.type
_entity.pdbx_description
1 polymer ?
#
loop_
_entity_poly.entity_id
_entity_poly.type
_entity_poly.pdbx_seq_one_letter_code
_entity_poly.pdbx_strand_id
1 'polypeptide(L)'
;MNQGTRMTWGCTWVDSHSATDDMTATHATVRHLSSRGEGLGHKIFMDNFFSSQRLYDDLDRHKINSCGTVQPNRRDMPRVFGPKQLNLKRGDVRMRTRGSLTTLVWKDRREVYMLTNMDPPPPEGNFCDDSNRPVKPHIVEWYHRHMGYIDSSDRMANSCLLSRSTFKWTTKLFFHFLDLTVLNSWTLLSSCGAKYTHQDFRLLLVRNLIEEAGKSQDRPTPQIGWKTKFRHKRCFATWESP
;
A
#
# COMPACT_ATOMS: atom_id res chain seq x y z
N MET A 1 1.28 18.31 16.11
CA MET A 1 0.22 18.38 15.08
C MET A 1 0.34 17.13 14.23
N ASN A 2 -0.52 16.12 14.51
CA ASN A 2 -0.55 14.86 13.78
C ASN A 2 -1.35 15.09 12.49
N GLN A 3 -0.68 15.18 11.35
CA GLN A 3 -1.34 15.14 10.05
C GLN A 3 -1.78 13.70 9.79
N GLY A 4 -3.08 13.49 9.86
CA GLY A 4 -3.71 12.21 9.61
C GLY A 4 -3.40 11.70 8.20
N THR A 5 -2.83 10.53 8.13
CA THR A 5 -2.55 9.80 6.89
C THR A 5 -3.88 9.44 6.24
N ARG A 6 -4.26 10.14 5.20
CA ARG A 6 -5.47 9.85 4.41
C ARG A 6 -5.15 8.69 3.48
N MET A 7 -5.61 7.48 3.81
CA MET A 7 -5.59 6.36 2.86
C MET A 7 -6.71 6.58 1.83
N THR A 8 -6.33 6.75 0.58
CA THR A 8 -7.28 6.71 -0.55
C THR A 8 -7.14 5.36 -1.25
N TRP A 9 -8.16 4.53 -1.14
CA TRP A 9 -8.29 3.32 -1.94
C TRP A 9 -8.94 3.68 -3.28
N GLY A 10 -8.22 3.47 -4.35
CA GLY A 10 -8.75 3.59 -5.70
C GLY A 10 -8.62 2.26 -6.43
N CYS A 11 -9.73 1.57 -6.69
CA CYS A 11 -9.78 0.57 -7.76
C CYS A 11 -9.77 1.33 -9.08
N THR A 12 -8.60 1.53 -9.65
CA THR A 12 -8.49 2.09 -10.99
C THR A 12 -8.32 0.96 -11.99
N TRP A 13 -9.28 0.82 -12.89
CA TRP A 13 -9.04 0.22 -14.19
C TRP A 13 -8.06 1.15 -14.91
N VAL A 14 -6.81 0.75 -14.98
CA VAL A 14 -5.85 1.42 -15.86
C VAL A 14 -6.14 0.91 -17.26
N ASP A 15 -6.74 1.74 -18.08
CA ASP A 15 -6.85 1.46 -19.52
C ASP A 15 -5.45 1.23 -20.06
N SER A 16 -5.21 0.02 -20.56
CA SER A 16 -3.93 -0.40 -21.12
C SER A 16 -3.50 0.39 -22.36
N HIS A 17 -4.35 1.30 -22.81
CA HIS A 17 -4.12 2.13 -24.01
C HIS A 17 -3.37 3.44 -23.77
N SER A 18 -3.07 3.83 -22.54
CA SER A 18 -2.28 5.05 -22.26
C SER A 18 -0.81 4.79 -21.91
N ALA A 19 -0.36 3.55 -22.01
CA ALA A 19 1.06 3.24 -21.88
C ALA A 19 1.76 3.73 -23.17
N THR A 20 2.45 4.85 -23.09
CA THR A 20 3.52 5.15 -24.03
C THR A 20 4.54 4.03 -23.97
N ASP A 21 5.16 3.67 -25.09
CA ASP A 21 5.99 2.48 -25.33
C ASP A 21 7.09 2.19 -24.29
N ASP A 22 7.31 3.08 -23.32
CA ASP A 22 8.36 3.02 -22.29
C ASP A 22 7.82 2.98 -20.83
N MET A 23 6.52 3.04 -20.56
CA MET A 23 5.94 3.09 -19.23
C MET A 23 5.20 1.80 -18.85
N THR A 24 5.67 1.14 -17.78
CA THR A 24 5.01 -0.08 -17.29
C THR A 24 3.67 0.24 -16.59
N ALA A 25 2.73 -0.72 -16.56
CA ALA A 25 1.44 -0.57 -15.89
C ALA A 25 1.60 -0.19 -14.40
N THR A 26 2.59 -0.74 -13.71
CA THR A 26 2.90 -0.39 -12.31
C THR A 26 3.34 1.06 -12.18
N HIS A 27 4.17 1.56 -13.11
CA HIS A 27 4.58 2.97 -13.16
C HIS A 27 3.36 3.88 -13.35
N ALA A 28 2.51 3.59 -14.35
CA ALA A 28 1.29 4.36 -14.63
C ALA A 28 0.34 4.40 -13.41
N THR A 29 0.18 3.28 -12.71
CA THR A 29 -0.63 3.20 -11.49
C THR A 29 -0.10 4.13 -10.40
N VAL A 30 1.20 4.09 -10.10
CA VAL A 30 1.79 4.97 -9.08
C VAL A 30 1.66 6.43 -9.48
N ARG A 31 1.93 6.77 -10.75
CA ARG A 31 1.76 8.15 -11.26
C ARG A 31 0.33 8.64 -11.10
N HIS A 32 -0.66 7.83 -11.48
CA HIS A 32 -2.06 8.19 -11.33
C HIS A 32 -2.45 8.44 -9.87
N LEU A 33 -2.03 7.54 -8.95
CA LEU A 33 -2.35 7.66 -7.53
C LEU A 33 -1.63 8.85 -6.86
N SER A 34 -0.43 9.20 -7.33
CA SER A 34 0.39 10.28 -6.77
C SER A 34 0.09 11.67 -7.34
N SER A 35 -0.68 11.77 -8.43
CA SER A 35 -0.94 13.03 -9.14
C SER A 35 -1.49 14.15 -8.26
N ARG A 36 -2.30 13.81 -7.25
CA ARG A 36 -2.85 14.80 -6.31
C ARG A 36 -1.83 15.33 -5.30
N GLY A 37 -0.67 14.70 -5.19
CA GLY A 37 0.42 15.07 -4.28
C GLY A 37 1.56 15.82 -4.94
N GLU A 38 1.47 16.11 -6.23
CA GLU A 38 2.52 16.78 -6.99
C GLU A 38 2.80 18.19 -6.44
N GLY A 39 4.07 18.52 -6.29
CA GLY A 39 4.51 19.84 -5.79
C GLY A 39 4.23 20.10 -4.32
N LEU A 40 3.56 19.19 -3.59
CA LEU A 40 3.20 19.38 -2.18
C LEU A 40 4.23 18.79 -1.20
N GLY A 41 5.33 18.23 -1.68
CA GLY A 41 6.38 17.64 -0.85
C GLY A 41 5.95 16.35 -0.14
N HIS A 42 4.94 15.65 -0.66
CA HIS A 42 4.53 14.36 -0.13
C HIS A 42 5.63 13.31 -0.27
N LYS A 43 5.61 12.33 0.65
CA LYS A 43 6.54 11.21 0.69
C LYS A 43 5.81 9.93 0.38
N ILE A 44 6.33 9.16 -0.58
CA ILE A 44 5.76 7.88 -0.99
C ILE A 44 6.72 6.77 -0.59
N PHE A 45 6.18 5.76 0.11
CA PHE A 45 6.89 4.54 0.45
C PHE A 45 6.32 3.39 -0.38
N MET A 46 7.21 2.63 -1.03
CA MET A 46 6.82 1.57 -1.97
C MET A 46 7.59 0.29 -1.70
N ASP A 47 6.96 -0.84 -1.99
CA ASP A 47 7.65 -2.12 -1.97
C ASP A 47 8.43 -2.37 -3.28
N ASN A 48 9.10 -3.50 -3.35
CA ASN A 48 9.93 -3.88 -4.48
C ASN A 48 9.15 -4.15 -5.78
N PHE A 49 7.83 -4.36 -5.69
CA PHE A 49 6.97 -4.60 -6.84
C PHE A 49 6.81 -3.33 -7.69
N PHE A 50 6.61 -2.20 -7.03
CA PHE A 50 6.42 -0.90 -7.71
C PHE A 50 7.74 -0.17 -7.99
N SER A 51 8.78 -0.40 -7.17
CA SER A 51 10.03 0.36 -7.24
C SER A 51 10.81 0.10 -8.52
N SER A 52 11.15 1.18 -9.24
CA SER A 52 12.07 1.19 -10.38
C SER A 52 12.76 2.53 -10.48
N GLN A 53 14.00 2.59 -10.99
CA GLN A 53 14.73 3.84 -11.10
C GLN A 53 13.98 4.86 -11.97
N ARG A 54 13.40 4.44 -13.08
CA ARG A 54 12.62 5.32 -13.98
C ARG A 54 11.43 5.96 -13.27
N LEU A 55 10.72 5.19 -12.42
CA LEU A 55 9.61 5.72 -11.64
C LEU A 55 10.09 6.78 -10.63
N TYR A 56 11.23 6.54 -9.98
CA TYR A 56 11.79 7.49 -9.02
C TYR A 56 12.28 8.77 -9.68
N ASP A 57 12.93 8.67 -10.86
CA ASP A 57 13.31 9.84 -11.66
C ASP A 57 12.07 10.66 -12.09
N ASP A 58 10.97 9.98 -12.42
CA ASP A 58 9.72 10.63 -12.79
C ASP A 58 9.03 11.30 -11.59
N LEU A 59 8.98 10.63 -10.44
CA LEU A 59 8.44 11.20 -9.20
C LEU A 59 9.24 12.42 -8.74
N ASP A 60 10.57 12.37 -8.88
CA ASP A 60 11.46 13.49 -8.54
C ASP A 60 11.17 14.73 -9.40
N ARG A 61 10.99 14.56 -10.72
CA ARG A 61 10.58 15.65 -11.63
C ARG A 61 9.27 16.33 -11.19
N HIS A 62 8.37 15.55 -10.55
CA HIS A 62 7.10 16.06 -10.03
C HIS A 62 7.16 16.48 -8.56
N LYS A 63 8.39 16.61 -8.01
CA LYS A 63 8.66 17.04 -6.63
C LYS A 63 7.96 16.14 -5.59
N ILE A 64 7.95 14.84 -5.87
CA ILE A 64 7.44 13.81 -4.97
C ILE A 64 8.62 13.03 -4.42
N ASN A 65 8.78 13.05 -3.11
CA ASN A 65 9.80 12.28 -2.42
C ASN A 65 9.41 10.80 -2.36
N SER A 66 10.36 9.91 -2.62
CA SER A 66 10.08 8.48 -2.68
C SER A 66 11.17 7.65 -2.01
N CYS A 67 10.76 6.57 -1.33
CA CYS A 67 11.63 5.60 -0.72
C CYS A 67 11.02 4.20 -0.82
N GLY A 68 11.83 3.20 -1.11
CA GLY A 68 11.33 1.83 -1.18
C GLY A 68 12.41 0.80 -1.38
N THR A 69 12.04 -0.45 -1.16
CA THR A 69 12.87 -1.59 -1.52
C THR A 69 12.85 -1.83 -3.02
N VAL A 70 13.91 -2.42 -3.57
CA VAL A 70 14.02 -2.73 -4.99
C VAL A 70 14.68 -4.08 -5.19
N GLN A 71 14.33 -4.78 -6.26
CA GLN A 71 15.01 -6.03 -6.63
C GLN A 71 16.35 -5.71 -7.31
N PRO A 72 17.43 -6.46 -7.00
CA PRO A 72 18.76 -6.19 -7.55
C PRO A 72 18.85 -6.38 -9.07
N ASN A 73 17.96 -7.17 -9.66
CA ASN A 73 17.88 -7.45 -11.09
C ASN A 73 16.95 -6.49 -11.87
N ARG A 74 16.43 -5.45 -11.23
CA ARG A 74 15.61 -4.44 -11.93
C ARG A 74 16.45 -3.72 -12.98
N ARG A 75 15.80 -3.37 -14.09
CA ARG A 75 16.41 -2.55 -15.14
C ARG A 75 16.97 -1.26 -14.55
N ASP A 76 18.10 -0.82 -15.09
CA ASP A 76 18.82 0.39 -14.70
C ASP A 76 19.49 0.37 -13.31
N MET A 77 19.45 -0.77 -12.59
CA MET A 77 20.20 -0.93 -11.34
C MET A 77 21.72 -0.91 -11.57
N PRO A 78 22.50 -0.28 -10.69
CA PRO A 78 23.97 -0.26 -10.81
C PRO A 78 24.53 -1.68 -10.87
N ARG A 79 25.31 -1.99 -11.91
CA ARG A 79 25.91 -3.33 -12.11
C ARG A 79 26.78 -3.77 -10.94
N VAL A 80 27.36 -2.82 -10.22
CA VAL A 80 28.17 -3.06 -9.01
C VAL A 80 27.38 -3.73 -7.89
N PHE A 81 26.03 -3.61 -7.89
CA PHE A 81 25.14 -4.23 -6.92
C PHE A 81 24.61 -5.60 -7.37
N GLY A 82 25.16 -6.14 -8.46
CA GLY A 82 24.83 -7.50 -8.88
C GLY A 82 25.27 -8.53 -7.83
N PRO A 83 24.49 -9.61 -7.64
CA PRO A 83 24.70 -10.60 -6.56
C PRO A 83 26.06 -11.31 -6.58
N LYS A 84 26.76 -11.29 -7.71
CA LYS A 84 28.12 -11.87 -7.85
C LYS A 84 29.24 -10.88 -7.54
N GLN A 85 28.95 -9.59 -7.39
CA GLN A 85 29.98 -8.54 -7.24
C GLN A 85 30.05 -7.97 -5.83
N LEU A 86 29.03 -8.22 -5.00
CA LEU A 86 28.93 -7.73 -3.63
C LEU A 86 29.38 -8.82 -2.65
N ASN A 87 30.62 -8.67 -2.14
CA ASN A 87 31.07 -9.45 -0.98
C ASN A 87 30.89 -8.58 0.28
N LEU A 88 29.65 -8.53 0.80
CA LEU A 88 29.30 -7.72 1.96
C LEU A 88 29.34 -8.53 3.25
N LYS A 89 30.00 -7.99 4.25
CA LYS A 89 29.90 -8.45 5.64
C LYS A 89 28.64 -7.90 6.30
N ARG A 90 28.21 -8.53 7.36
CA ARG A 90 27.07 -8.07 8.15
C ARG A 90 27.34 -6.66 8.69
N GLY A 91 26.37 -5.75 8.56
CA GLY A 91 26.52 -4.33 8.90
C GLY A 91 27.07 -3.46 7.76
N ASP A 92 27.54 -4.03 6.65
CA ASP A 92 28.06 -3.24 5.54
C ASP A 92 26.93 -2.48 4.84
N VAL A 93 27.24 -1.22 4.53
CA VAL A 93 26.42 -0.31 3.71
C VAL A 93 27.23 0.10 2.49
N ARG A 94 26.65 -0.08 1.32
CA ARG A 94 27.18 0.41 0.04
C ARG A 94 26.10 1.23 -0.66
N MET A 95 26.52 2.27 -1.35
CA MET A 95 25.59 3.13 -2.07
C MET A 95 26.14 3.62 -3.39
N ARG A 96 25.23 4.08 -4.25
CA ARG A 96 25.55 4.83 -5.47
C ARG A 96 24.46 5.88 -5.67
N THR A 97 24.92 7.08 -6.00
CA THR A 97 24.03 8.23 -6.27
C THR A 97 24.07 8.57 -7.75
N ARG A 98 22.94 8.95 -8.29
CA ARG A 98 22.78 9.51 -9.63
C ARG A 98 21.81 10.69 -9.54
N GLY A 99 22.35 11.93 -9.56
CA GLY A 99 21.56 13.12 -9.27
C GLY A 99 20.98 13.08 -7.85
N SER A 100 19.68 13.21 -7.73
CA SER A 100 18.94 13.09 -6.47
C SER A 100 18.69 11.64 -6.04
N LEU A 101 18.78 10.69 -6.98
CA LEU A 101 18.45 9.28 -6.70
C LEU A 101 19.64 8.57 -6.07
N THR A 102 19.43 8.01 -4.89
CA THR A 102 20.36 7.14 -4.18
C THR A 102 19.88 5.70 -4.21
N THR A 103 20.78 4.81 -4.64
CA THR A 103 20.63 3.36 -4.52
C THR A 103 21.51 2.89 -3.37
N LEU A 104 20.93 2.17 -2.42
CA LEU A 104 21.59 1.68 -1.21
C LEU A 104 21.49 0.16 -1.14
N VAL A 105 22.56 -0.48 -0.67
CA VAL A 105 22.55 -1.88 -0.25
C VAL A 105 23.07 -1.96 1.18
N TRP A 106 22.29 -2.57 2.04
CA TRP A 106 22.65 -2.86 3.43
C TRP A 106 22.57 -4.36 3.71
N LYS A 107 23.61 -4.89 4.36
CA LYS A 107 23.69 -6.30 4.74
C LYS A 107 23.33 -6.53 6.19
N ASP A 108 22.18 -7.15 6.43
CA ASP A 108 21.83 -7.78 7.70
C ASP A 108 21.98 -9.31 7.56
N ARG A 109 20.96 -10.08 7.81
CA ARG A 109 20.92 -11.52 7.49
C ARG A 109 20.84 -11.74 5.98
N ARG A 110 20.12 -10.86 5.28
CA ARG A 110 20.02 -10.79 3.82
C ARG A 110 20.39 -9.40 3.36
N GLU A 111 20.70 -9.27 2.08
CA GLU A 111 20.92 -7.97 1.46
C GLU A 111 19.58 -7.26 1.24
N VAL A 112 19.50 -6.02 1.68
CA VAL A 112 18.36 -5.14 1.48
C VAL A 112 18.76 -4.05 0.51
N TYR A 113 18.11 -4.04 -0.65
CA TYR A 113 18.33 -3.05 -1.70
C TYR A 113 17.24 -2.00 -1.61
N MET A 114 17.62 -0.73 -1.62
CA MET A 114 16.70 0.40 -1.52
C MET A 114 17.00 1.46 -2.55
N LEU A 115 15.94 2.15 -2.96
CA LEU A 115 15.98 3.38 -3.75
C LEU A 115 15.35 4.51 -2.94
N THR A 116 15.95 5.69 -3.03
CA THR A 116 15.41 6.90 -2.42
C THR A 116 15.88 8.16 -3.11
N ASN A 117 15.03 9.18 -3.14
CA ASN A 117 15.39 10.57 -3.49
C ASN A 117 15.14 11.52 -2.31
N MET A 118 14.99 10.98 -1.09
CA MET A 118 14.63 11.77 0.09
C MET A 118 15.89 12.07 0.85
N ASP A 119 16.62 12.14 1.38
CA ASP A 119 17.70 12.43 2.30
C ASP A 119 19.11 12.31 1.68
N PRO A 120 20.04 13.02 2.27
CA PRO A 120 21.44 12.81 1.92
C PRO A 120 21.79 11.35 2.13
N PRO A 121 22.59 10.76 1.23
CA PRO A 121 22.99 9.37 1.32
C PRO A 121 23.68 9.09 2.66
N PRO A 122 23.37 7.95 3.32
CA PRO A 122 24.10 7.54 4.52
C PRO A 122 25.58 7.30 4.18
N PRO A 123 26.48 7.44 5.14
CA PRO A 123 27.89 7.12 4.88
C PRO A 123 28.06 5.65 4.49
N GLU A 124 29.00 5.35 3.59
CA GLU A 124 29.44 3.98 3.30
C GLU A 124 30.32 3.45 4.45
N GLY A 125 30.20 2.18 4.76
CA GLY A 125 31.02 1.55 5.78
C GLY A 125 30.39 0.32 6.39
N ASN A 126 31.01 -0.18 7.44
CA ASN A 126 30.47 -1.23 8.30
C ASN A 126 29.99 -0.59 9.60
N PHE A 127 28.70 -0.74 9.89
CA PHE A 127 28.08 -0.15 11.06
C PHE A 127 27.50 -1.25 11.94
N CYS A 128 28.23 -1.56 13.01
CA CYS A 128 27.79 -2.49 14.05
C CYS A 128 27.83 -1.80 15.41
N ASP A 129 26.97 -2.24 16.32
CA ASP A 129 27.00 -1.83 17.73
C ASP A 129 28.13 -2.56 18.50
N ASP A 130 28.31 -2.21 19.77
CA ASP A 130 29.30 -2.84 20.64
C ASP A 130 29.10 -4.36 20.82
N SER A 131 27.91 -4.86 20.50
CA SER A 131 27.53 -6.27 20.51
C SER A 131 27.69 -6.95 19.13
N ASN A 132 28.37 -6.30 18.18
CA ASN A 132 28.55 -6.76 16.80
C ASN A 132 27.22 -7.03 16.06
N ARG A 133 26.16 -6.31 16.42
CA ARG A 133 24.88 -6.33 15.72
C ARG A 133 24.87 -5.22 14.67
N PRO A 134 24.36 -5.47 13.45
CA PRO A 134 24.30 -4.46 12.41
C PRO A 134 23.37 -3.33 12.81
N VAL A 135 23.88 -2.12 12.77
CA VAL A 135 23.09 -0.90 12.96
C VAL A 135 22.29 -0.64 11.69
N LYS A 136 21.00 -0.45 11.81
CA LYS A 136 20.14 -0.13 10.67
C LYS A 136 20.41 1.28 10.19
N PRO A 137 20.70 1.50 8.90
CA PRO A 137 20.68 2.84 8.34
C PRO A 137 19.34 3.54 8.58
N HIS A 138 19.37 4.83 8.89
CA HIS A 138 18.15 5.64 9.17
C HIS A 138 17.06 5.46 8.10
N ILE A 139 17.45 5.41 6.84
CA ILE A 139 16.54 5.24 5.70
C ILE A 139 15.80 3.88 5.74
N VAL A 140 16.48 2.81 6.16
CA VAL A 140 15.90 1.47 6.31
C VAL A 140 14.92 1.46 7.48
N GLU A 141 15.30 2.11 8.59
CA GLU A 141 14.43 2.23 9.76
C GLU A 141 13.19 3.05 9.42
N TRP A 142 13.36 4.16 8.72
CA TRP A 142 12.28 5.03 8.31
C TRP A 142 11.30 4.34 7.36
N TYR A 143 11.82 3.60 6.37
CA TYR A 143 11.03 2.76 5.50
C TYR A 143 10.18 1.74 6.29
N HIS A 144 10.79 0.99 7.21
CA HIS A 144 10.07 0.01 8.03
C HIS A 144 8.97 0.63 8.89
N ARG A 145 9.22 1.82 9.42
CA ARG A 145 8.23 2.53 10.24
C ARG A 145 6.99 2.88 9.44
N HIS A 146 7.14 3.25 8.16
CA HIS A 146 6.00 3.68 7.33
C HIS A 146 5.34 2.52 6.57
N MET A 147 6.09 1.53 6.13
CA MET A 147 5.52 0.36 5.45
C MET A 147 4.76 -0.58 6.39
N GLY A 148 5.09 -0.62 7.66
CA GLY A 148 4.41 -1.44 8.67
C GLY A 148 2.92 -1.12 8.88
N TYR A 149 2.46 0.05 8.44
CA TYR A 149 1.04 0.42 8.55
C TYR A 149 0.13 -0.42 7.66
N ILE A 150 0.58 -0.80 6.47
CA ILE A 150 -0.21 -1.64 5.53
C ILE A 150 -0.40 -3.02 6.13
N ASP A 151 0.69 -3.67 6.57
CA ASP A 151 0.64 -4.99 7.21
C ASP A 151 -0.19 -4.98 8.51
N SER A 152 -0.15 -3.88 9.26
CA SER A 152 -0.96 -3.70 10.46
C SER A 152 -2.44 -3.58 10.12
N SER A 153 -2.78 -2.81 9.09
CA SER A 153 -4.16 -2.65 8.60
C SER A 153 -4.72 -3.97 8.10
N ASP A 154 -3.96 -4.73 7.31
CA ASP A 154 -4.36 -6.04 6.81
C ASP A 154 -4.56 -7.05 7.95
N ARG A 155 -3.67 -7.07 8.93
CA ARG A 155 -3.85 -7.92 10.13
C ARG A 155 -5.10 -7.54 10.91
N MET A 156 -5.38 -6.25 11.09
CA MET A 156 -6.59 -5.78 11.77
C MET A 156 -7.85 -6.13 11.00
N ALA A 157 -7.87 -5.95 9.68
CA ALA A 157 -8.99 -6.35 8.84
C ALA A 157 -9.25 -7.85 8.91
N ASN A 158 -8.17 -8.66 8.91
CA ASN A 158 -8.25 -10.12 8.97
C ASN A 158 -8.54 -10.67 10.38
N SER A 159 -8.32 -9.91 11.45
CA SER A 159 -8.53 -10.39 12.83
C SER A 159 -10.00 -10.63 13.19
N CYS A 160 -10.93 -9.98 12.51
CA CYS A 160 -12.37 -10.05 12.79
C CYS A 160 -13.18 -10.14 11.49
N LEU A 161 -12.87 -11.12 10.65
CA LEU A 161 -13.53 -11.31 9.36
C LEU A 161 -15.04 -11.57 9.52
N LEU A 162 -15.86 -10.80 8.80
CA LEU A 162 -17.28 -11.09 8.56
C LEU A 162 -17.46 -12.18 7.48
N SER A 163 -16.37 -12.78 7.06
CA SER A 163 -16.32 -13.73 5.96
C SER A 163 -17.20 -14.94 6.22
N ARG A 164 -18.20 -15.13 5.36
CA ARG A 164 -18.93 -16.39 5.21
C ARG A 164 -18.32 -17.22 4.10
N SER A 165 -18.38 -18.53 4.22
CA SER A 165 -18.02 -19.43 3.14
C SER A 165 -18.92 -19.16 1.93
N THR A 166 -18.35 -18.61 0.86
CA THR A 166 -19.08 -18.31 -0.38
C THR A 166 -18.18 -18.59 -1.59
N PHE A 167 -18.76 -19.17 -2.62
CA PHE A 167 -18.08 -19.41 -3.89
C PHE A 167 -18.07 -18.19 -4.81
N LYS A 168 -18.94 -17.20 -4.56
CA LYS A 168 -19.03 -15.99 -5.39
C LYS A 168 -17.98 -14.97 -4.96
N TRP A 169 -17.05 -14.65 -5.84
CA TRP A 169 -15.99 -13.68 -5.57
C TRP A 169 -16.52 -12.25 -5.26
N THR A 170 -17.63 -11.86 -5.89
CA THR A 170 -18.29 -10.56 -5.63
C THR A 170 -18.78 -10.45 -4.20
N THR A 171 -19.31 -11.53 -3.63
CA THR A 171 -19.75 -11.58 -2.24
C THR A 171 -18.56 -11.51 -1.28
N LYS A 172 -17.43 -12.17 -1.62
CA LYS A 172 -16.18 -12.03 -0.84
C LYS A 172 -15.68 -10.59 -0.84
N LEU A 173 -15.71 -9.94 -1.99
CA LEU A 173 -15.29 -8.55 -2.15
C LEU A 173 -16.18 -7.60 -1.35
N PHE A 174 -17.50 -7.82 -1.36
CA PHE A 174 -18.46 -7.05 -0.56
C PHE A 174 -18.15 -7.14 0.95
N PHE A 175 -17.95 -8.36 1.48
CA PHE A 175 -17.60 -8.51 2.89
C PHE A 175 -16.24 -7.91 3.23
N HIS A 176 -15.26 -8.02 2.35
CA HIS A 176 -13.97 -7.38 2.53
C HIS A 176 -14.09 -5.85 2.63
N PHE A 177 -14.87 -5.21 1.74
CA PHE A 177 -15.12 -3.78 1.83
C PHE A 177 -15.88 -3.39 3.10
N LEU A 178 -16.79 -4.23 3.54
CA LEU A 178 -17.52 -4.00 4.80
C LEU A 178 -16.56 -4.05 6.00
N ASP A 179 -15.67 -5.04 6.05
CA ASP A 179 -14.63 -5.13 7.10
C ASP A 179 -13.69 -3.91 7.09
N LEU A 180 -13.26 -3.46 5.91
CA LEU A 180 -12.45 -2.24 5.77
C LEU A 180 -13.21 -0.98 6.20
N THR A 181 -14.50 -0.90 5.90
CA THR A 181 -15.34 0.24 6.33
C THR A 181 -15.45 0.31 7.84
N VAL A 182 -15.66 -0.82 8.50
CA VAL A 182 -15.71 -0.92 9.97
C VAL A 182 -14.36 -0.56 10.59
N LEU A 183 -13.25 -1.06 10.02
CA LEU A 183 -11.90 -0.73 10.48
C LEU A 183 -11.60 0.77 10.34
N ASN A 184 -11.94 1.37 9.20
CA ASN A 184 -11.74 2.79 8.96
C ASN A 184 -12.57 3.66 9.92
N SER A 185 -13.82 3.26 10.18
CA SER A 185 -14.70 3.95 11.13
C SER A 185 -14.12 3.92 12.55
N TRP A 186 -13.61 2.76 13.00
CA TRP A 186 -12.93 2.67 14.27
C TRP A 186 -11.67 3.53 14.34
N THR A 187 -10.86 3.53 13.28
CA THR A 187 -9.63 4.35 13.21
C THR A 187 -9.95 5.83 13.29
N LEU A 188 -10.99 6.29 12.59
CA LEU A 188 -11.47 7.68 12.66
C LEU A 188 -11.95 8.03 14.07
N LEU A 189 -12.76 7.17 14.67
CA LEU A 189 -13.27 7.39 16.03
C LEU A 189 -12.14 7.45 17.05
N SER A 190 -11.14 6.57 16.92
CA SER A 190 -9.94 6.57 17.77
C SER A 190 -9.10 7.84 17.60
N SER A 191 -9.00 8.37 16.38
CA SER A 191 -8.30 9.63 16.11
C SER A 191 -9.01 10.85 16.72
N CYS A 192 -10.32 10.74 16.94
CA CYS A 192 -11.13 11.74 17.67
C CYS A 192 -11.03 11.59 19.20
N GLY A 193 -10.17 10.69 19.71
CA GLY A 193 -9.92 10.53 21.15
C GLY A 193 -10.72 9.44 21.84
N ALA A 194 -11.53 8.67 21.14
CA ALA A 194 -12.25 7.54 21.72
C ALA A 194 -11.31 6.38 22.07
N LYS A 195 -11.49 5.79 23.24
CA LYS A 195 -10.63 4.74 23.80
C LYS A 195 -11.27 3.35 23.73
N TYR A 196 -11.89 3.01 22.61
CA TYR A 196 -12.45 1.69 22.39
C TYR A 196 -11.42 0.76 21.75
N THR A 197 -11.38 -0.50 22.17
CA THR A 197 -10.70 -1.52 21.36
C THR A 197 -11.47 -1.76 20.07
N HIS A 198 -10.83 -2.29 19.04
CA HIS A 198 -11.51 -2.61 17.78
C HIS A 198 -12.68 -3.59 17.99
N GLN A 199 -12.53 -4.53 18.92
CA GLN A 199 -13.57 -5.50 19.29
C GLN A 199 -14.77 -4.82 19.97
N ASP A 200 -14.55 -3.95 20.96
CA ASP A 200 -15.60 -3.24 21.66
C ASP A 200 -16.38 -2.32 20.73
N PHE A 201 -15.67 -1.64 19.81
CA PHE A 201 -16.29 -0.82 18.79
C PHE A 201 -17.25 -1.64 17.90
N ARG A 202 -16.83 -2.82 17.45
CA ARG A 202 -17.69 -3.69 16.63
C ARG A 202 -18.92 -4.15 17.38
N LEU A 203 -18.80 -4.52 18.65
CA LEU A 203 -19.94 -4.89 19.48
C LEU A 203 -20.91 -3.73 19.70
N LEU A 204 -20.39 -2.54 19.96
CA LEU A 204 -21.19 -1.33 20.09
C LEU A 204 -21.93 -1.00 18.78
N LEU A 205 -21.23 -1.07 17.64
CA LEU A 205 -21.82 -0.84 16.32
C LEU A 205 -22.97 -1.81 16.05
N VAL A 206 -22.79 -3.11 16.31
CA VAL A 206 -23.84 -4.12 16.11
C VAL A 206 -25.05 -3.84 16.98
N ARG A 207 -24.86 -3.50 18.26
CA ARG A 207 -25.96 -3.15 19.17
C ARG A 207 -26.75 -1.95 18.66
N ASN A 208 -26.06 -0.88 18.29
CA ASN A 208 -26.70 0.33 17.77
C ASN A 208 -27.47 0.06 16.46
N LEU A 209 -26.92 -0.76 15.55
CA LEU A 209 -27.61 -1.12 14.31
C LEU A 209 -28.87 -1.95 14.57
N ILE A 210 -28.86 -2.85 15.55
CA ILE A 210 -30.05 -3.65 15.95
C ILE A 210 -31.11 -2.73 16.56
N GLU A 211 -30.74 -1.81 17.44
CA GLU A 211 -31.65 -0.85 18.05
C GLU A 211 -32.30 0.06 17.01
N GLU A 212 -31.51 0.58 16.06
CA GLU A 212 -32.03 1.42 14.97
C GLU A 212 -32.96 0.63 14.01
N ALA A 213 -32.62 -0.62 13.72
CA ALA A 213 -33.48 -1.51 12.93
C ALA A 213 -34.81 -1.78 13.63
N GLY A 214 -34.81 -1.96 14.97
CA GLY A 214 -36.05 -2.10 15.77
C GLY A 214 -36.93 -0.87 15.70
N LYS A 215 -36.38 0.33 15.85
CA LYS A 215 -37.10 1.60 15.73
C LYS A 215 -37.69 1.86 14.33
N SER A 216 -37.04 1.30 13.29
CA SER A 216 -37.48 1.47 11.90
C SER A 216 -38.73 0.62 11.56
N GLN A 217 -38.98 -0.46 12.30
CA GLN A 217 -40.18 -1.30 12.09
C GLN A 217 -41.49 -0.59 12.46
N ASP A 218 -41.44 0.41 13.32
CA ASP A 218 -42.62 1.22 13.70
C ASP A 218 -42.96 2.37 12.72
N ARG A 219 -42.11 2.57 11.68
CA ARG A 219 -42.41 3.55 10.63
C ARG A 219 -43.18 2.88 9.50
N PRO A 220 -44.31 3.42 9.04
CA PRO A 220 -45.01 2.89 7.89
C PRO A 220 -44.06 2.90 6.68
N THR A 221 -43.79 1.74 6.13
CA THR A 221 -42.89 1.54 4.97
C THR A 221 -43.46 2.36 3.80
N PRO A 222 -42.73 3.33 3.23
CA PRO A 222 -43.15 3.94 1.98
C PRO A 222 -43.23 2.81 0.94
N GLN A 223 -44.38 2.57 0.37
CA GLN A 223 -44.55 1.64 -0.73
C GLN A 223 -43.84 2.22 -1.96
N ILE A 224 -42.50 2.07 -2.00
CA ILE A 224 -41.76 2.32 -3.23
C ILE A 224 -41.96 1.11 -4.11
N GLY A 225 -42.93 1.25 -5.00
CA GLY A 225 -43.25 0.25 -6.02
C GLY A 225 -42.10 0.09 -7.01
N TRP A 226 -41.08 -0.66 -6.65
CA TRP A 226 -40.04 -1.09 -7.56
C TRP A 226 -40.58 -2.19 -8.45
N LYS A 227 -41.20 -1.79 -9.57
CA LYS A 227 -41.46 -2.71 -10.67
C LYS A 227 -40.14 -3.03 -11.37
N THR A 228 -39.28 -3.82 -10.74
CA THR A 228 -38.10 -4.35 -11.38
C THR A 228 -38.47 -5.49 -12.33
N LYS A 229 -38.77 -5.15 -13.57
CA LYS A 229 -38.67 -6.14 -14.66
C LYS A 229 -37.18 -6.41 -14.93
N PHE A 230 -36.56 -7.26 -14.14
CA PHE A 230 -35.29 -7.85 -14.51
C PHE A 230 -35.50 -8.84 -15.64
N ARG A 231 -35.32 -8.38 -16.87
CA ARG A 231 -35.26 -9.23 -18.05
C ARG A 231 -33.87 -9.91 -18.06
N HIS A 232 -33.81 -11.16 -17.60
CA HIS A 232 -32.61 -12.00 -17.72
C HIS A 232 -32.24 -12.13 -19.20
N LYS A 233 -31.29 -11.32 -19.69
CA LYS A 233 -30.54 -11.63 -20.90
C LYS A 233 -29.43 -12.58 -20.52
N ARG A 234 -29.58 -13.87 -20.84
CA ARG A 234 -28.49 -14.84 -20.82
C ARG A 234 -27.51 -14.44 -21.93
N CYS A 235 -26.34 -13.93 -21.60
CA CYS A 235 -25.22 -13.86 -22.52
C CYS A 235 -24.61 -15.26 -22.61
N PHE A 236 -24.91 -15.99 -23.68
CA PHE A 236 -24.13 -17.15 -24.10
C PHE A 236 -22.91 -16.62 -24.81
N ALA A 237 -21.74 -16.71 -24.21
CA ALA A 237 -20.45 -16.61 -24.89
C ALA A 237 -20.14 -18.02 -25.41
N THR A 238 -20.29 -18.24 -26.70
CA THR A 238 -19.75 -19.42 -27.40
C THR A 238 -18.25 -19.17 -27.57
N TRP A 239 -17.45 -20.03 -26.96
CA TRP A 239 -16.03 -20.17 -27.26
C TRP A 239 -15.92 -21.13 -28.43
N GLU A 240 -15.55 -20.63 -29.61
CA GLU A 240 -14.97 -21.42 -30.67
C GLU A 240 -13.46 -21.40 -30.53
N SER A 241 -12.87 -22.56 -30.33
CA SER A 241 -11.42 -22.76 -30.38
C SER A 241 -11.01 -23.10 -31.81
N PRO A 242 -9.85 -22.61 -32.30
CA PRO A 242 -9.21 -23.20 -33.47
C PRO A 242 -8.42 -24.47 -33.11
#